data_f7799aab0e68b3b2d7938a1ac2d013b1
#
_entry.id   f7799aab0e68b3b2d7938a1ac2d013b1
#
_cell.length_a   1.000
_cell.length_b   1.000
_cell.length_c   1.000
_cell.angle_alpha   90.00
_cell.angle_beta   90.00
_cell.angle_gamma   90.00
#
_symmetry.space_group_name_H-M   'P 1'
#
loop_
_entity.id
_entity.type
_entity.pdbx_description
1 polymer ?
#
loop_
_entity_poly.entity_id
_entity_poly.type
_entity_poly.pdbx_seq_one_letter_code
_entity_poly.pdbx_strand_id
1 'polypeptide(L)'
;MKILEYTLRFDTPAFLGNAEQNAQWRTPPIKALLRQWWRVAYAADKGFAVNLAAMRREEGLLFGNAWLENDYCKSRLRLRLERWDTGRLTQWPGPEATVHHPEVGHHGANVGSTLYLGYGPLRFQGGHTTLKANAAIQHGESATLSVAMPEADAPLIEHALWLMNRFGALGGRSRNGWGSFSLLPLPAGEASPERSRGGWGEGKLPLRFWEDCLQRDWDWPHAIGQDAQKRPLIWQTAAHSDWKILMQRLAAIKIGLRTRFQFPAAPPGPVQDRHWLSYPVTNHRVNAWSNNARLPNTLRFKVRPTQDGTLVGVIFHVPHSPPPQFQPNLQTIRQVWSRVHGFLDEPAQQLTRIPE
;
A
#
# COMPACT_ATOMS: atom_id res chain seq x y z
N MET A 1 -28.19 -11.29 1.41
CA MET A 1 -27.03 -10.58 0.79
C MET A 1 -27.03 -9.16 1.29
N LYS A 2 -25.96 -8.72 1.91
CA LYS A 2 -25.73 -7.31 2.28
C LYS A 2 -25.04 -6.58 1.13
N ILE A 3 -25.49 -5.38 0.82
CA ILE A 3 -24.86 -4.52 -0.21
C ILE A 3 -24.46 -3.20 0.45
N LEU A 4 -23.18 -2.83 0.29
CA LEU A 4 -22.64 -1.55 0.75
C LEU A 4 -22.24 -0.71 -0.47
N GLU A 5 -22.49 0.57 -0.41
CA GLU A 5 -22.12 1.51 -1.48
C GLU A 5 -21.29 2.67 -0.95
N TYR A 6 -20.27 3.01 -1.71
CA TYR A 6 -19.31 4.07 -1.38
C TYR A 6 -18.98 4.88 -2.63
N THR A 7 -18.68 6.15 -2.45
CA THR A 7 -17.89 6.91 -3.41
C THR A 7 -16.42 6.58 -3.22
N LEU A 8 -15.82 5.84 -4.15
CA LEU A 8 -14.37 5.66 -4.21
C LEU A 8 -13.77 6.88 -4.91
N ARG A 9 -12.97 7.69 -4.21
CA ARG A 9 -12.30 8.88 -4.74
C ARG A 9 -10.79 8.75 -4.58
N PHE A 10 -10.03 9.04 -5.64
CA PHE A 10 -8.55 9.03 -5.57
C PHE A 10 -8.00 10.31 -4.95
N ASP A 11 -7.20 10.17 -3.90
CA ASP A 11 -6.51 11.24 -3.18
C ASP A 11 -5.12 11.53 -3.76
N THR A 12 -4.57 10.63 -4.57
CA THR A 12 -3.38 10.80 -5.43
C THR A 12 -3.61 10.11 -6.76
N PRO A 13 -2.94 10.53 -7.84
CA PRO A 13 -3.04 9.83 -9.13
C PRO A 13 -2.79 8.32 -9.02
N ALA A 14 -3.52 7.52 -9.81
CA ALA A 14 -3.43 6.07 -9.76
C ALA A 14 -3.06 5.46 -11.13
N PHE A 15 -2.17 4.45 -11.09
CA PHE A 15 -1.68 3.72 -12.26
C PHE A 15 -2.31 2.32 -12.28
N LEU A 16 -3.59 2.24 -12.66
CA LEU A 16 -4.38 0.99 -12.71
C LEU A 16 -4.29 0.36 -14.10
N GLY A 17 -3.11 -0.16 -14.48
CA GLY A 17 -2.88 -0.69 -15.81
C GLY A 17 -3.89 -1.78 -16.22
N ASN A 18 -4.46 -1.64 -17.41
CA ASN A 18 -5.20 -2.67 -18.15
C ASN A 18 -4.24 -3.54 -18.99
N ALA A 19 -4.75 -4.31 -19.95
CA ALA A 19 -3.93 -5.14 -20.84
C ALA A 19 -2.96 -4.29 -21.68
N GLU A 20 -3.38 -3.11 -22.11
CA GLU A 20 -2.60 -2.13 -22.89
C GLU A 20 -1.72 -1.24 -22.00
N GLN A 21 -1.67 -1.50 -20.69
CA GLN A 21 -0.96 -0.70 -19.68
C GLN A 21 -1.51 0.73 -19.48
N ASN A 22 -2.71 1.03 -20.00
CA ASN A 22 -3.41 2.27 -19.72
C ASN A 22 -4.14 2.18 -18.38
N ALA A 23 -4.14 3.26 -17.61
CA ALA A 23 -4.92 3.29 -16.37
C ALA A 23 -6.41 3.32 -16.68
N GLN A 24 -7.13 2.34 -16.15
CA GLN A 24 -8.55 2.15 -16.37
C GLN A 24 -9.27 1.85 -15.05
N TRP A 25 -10.43 2.45 -14.85
CA TRP A 25 -11.35 2.09 -13.79
C TRP A 25 -11.79 0.63 -13.96
N ARG A 26 -11.50 -0.21 -12.98
CA ARG A 26 -11.86 -1.64 -13.02
C ARG A 26 -11.86 -2.29 -11.65
N THR A 27 -12.68 -3.29 -11.45
CA THR A 27 -12.87 -3.97 -10.16
C THR A 27 -11.73 -4.94 -9.76
N PRO A 28 -10.99 -5.62 -10.66
CA PRO A 28 -10.01 -6.61 -10.23
C PRO A 28 -8.94 -6.10 -9.26
N PRO A 29 -8.31 -4.91 -9.46
CA PRO A 29 -7.36 -4.37 -8.49
C PRO A 29 -7.98 -4.06 -7.12
N ILE A 30 -9.24 -3.58 -7.11
CA ILE A 30 -9.99 -3.29 -5.89
C ILE A 30 -10.25 -4.59 -5.13
N LYS A 31 -10.71 -5.64 -5.83
CA LYS A 31 -10.94 -6.95 -5.23
C LYS A 31 -9.65 -7.56 -4.66
N ALA A 32 -8.55 -7.44 -5.39
CA ALA A 32 -7.26 -7.94 -4.94
C ALA A 32 -6.77 -7.22 -3.66
N LEU A 33 -6.96 -5.89 -3.59
CA LEU A 33 -6.62 -5.11 -2.40
C LEU A 33 -7.53 -5.46 -1.22
N LEU A 34 -8.85 -5.56 -1.45
CA LEU A 34 -9.80 -5.98 -0.41
C LEU A 34 -9.45 -7.37 0.14
N ARG A 35 -9.07 -8.31 -0.73
CA ARG A 35 -8.60 -9.63 -0.34
C ARG A 35 -7.34 -9.58 0.54
N GLN A 36 -6.40 -8.67 0.28
CA GLN A 36 -5.23 -8.47 1.13
C GLN A 36 -5.62 -7.96 2.53
N TRP A 37 -6.50 -6.97 2.61
CA TRP A 37 -6.96 -6.43 3.90
C TRP A 37 -7.90 -7.38 4.63
N TRP A 38 -8.64 -8.21 3.92
CA TRP A 38 -9.41 -9.30 4.52
C TRP A 38 -8.51 -10.28 5.27
N ARG A 39 -7.35 -10.65 4.74
CA ARG A 39 -6.38 -11.50 5.46
C ARG A 39 -5.91 -10.87 6.77
N VAL A 40 -5.69 -9.56 6.78
CA VAL A 40 -5.30 -8.81 7.97
C VAL A 40 -6.43 -8.79 9.00
N ALA A 41 -7.66 -8.50 8.55
CA ALA A 41 -8.86 -8.53 9.40
C ALA A 41 -9.13 -9.94 9.95
N TYR A 42 -9.01 -10.97 9.10
CA TYR A 42 -9.18 -12.38 9.49
C TYR A 42 -8.14 -12.80 10.52
N ALA A 43 -6.88 -12.41 10.34
CA ALA A 43 -5.84 -12.74 11.31
C ALA A 43 -6.11 -12.11 12.69
N ALA A 44 -6.59 -10.87 12.71
CA ALA A 44 -6.98 -10.20 13.95
C ALA A 44 -8.20 -10.85 14.61
N ASP A 45 -9.23 -11.20 13.83
CA ASP A 45 -10.43 -11.93 14.32
C ASP A 45 -10.06 -13.27 15.00
N LYS A 46 -9.06 -13.96 14.49
CA LYS A 46 -8.52 -15.19 15.08
C LYS A 46 -7.45 -14.95 16.16
N GLY A 47 -7.30 -13.73 16.69
CA GLY A 47 -6.25 -13.39 17.67
C GLY A 47 -4.85 -13.72 17.18
N PHE A 48 -4.63 -13.66 15.86
CA PHE A 48 -3.39 -14.06 15.16
C PHE A 48 -3.00 -15.54 15.29
N ALA A 49 -3.86 -16.38 15.83
CA ALA A 49 -3.69 -17.84 15.88
C ALA A 49 -4.32 -18.50 14.64
N VAL A 50 -3.79 -18.16 13.46
CA VAL A 50 -4.37 -18.57 12.17
C VAL A 50 -3.85 -19.95 11.72
N ASN A 51 -4.78 -20.82 11.34
CA ASN A 51 -4.48 -21.98 10.51
C ASN A 51 -4.49 -21.54 9.03
N LEU A 52 -3.33 -21.62 8.38
CA LEU A 52 -3.17 -21.14 7.00
C LEU A 52 -4.02 -21.91 5.99
N ALA A 53 -4.17 -23.22 6.15
CA ALA A 53 -4.97 -24.04 5.24
C ALA A 53 -6.45 -23.67 5.35
N ALA A 54 -6.96 -23.51 6.58
CA ALA A 54 -8.34 -23.08 6.84
C ALA A 54 -8.59 -21.68 6.27
N MET A 55 -7.72 -20.72 6.57
CA MET A 55 -7.84 -19.35 6.03
C MET A 55 -7.84 -19.35 4.50
N ARG A 56 -6.93 -20.09 3.87
CA ARG A 56 -6.83 -20.18 2.41
C ARG A 56 -8.11 -20.77 1.80
N ARG A 57 -8.72 -21.75 2.46
CA ARG A 57 -9.98 -22.33 2.04
C ARG A 57 -11.12 -21.31 2.16
N GLU A 58 -11.29 -20.66 3.32
CA GLU A 58 -12.31 -19.64 3.54
C GLU A 58 -12.16 -18.45 2.58
N GLU A 59 -10.93 -18.00 2.36
CA GLU A 59 -10.61 -16.98 1.36
C GLU A 59 -11.06 -17.41 -0.05
N GLY A 60 -10.75 -18.63 -0.43
CA GLY A 60 -11.13 -19.19 -1.73
C GLY A 60 -12.64 -19.27 -1.91
N LEU A 61 -13.38 -19.70 -0.89
CA LEU A 61 -14.84 -19.78 -0.91
C LEU A 61 -15.49 -18.38 -1.01
N LEU A 62 -14.91 -17.38 -0.40
CA LEU A 62 -15.44 -16.00 -0.41
C LEU A 62 -15.08 -15.26 -1.69
N PHE A 63 -13.81 -15.25 -2.08
CA PHE A 63 -13.31 -14.47 -3.21
C PHE A 63 -13.32 -15.23 -4.54
N GLY A 64 -13.67 -16.51 -4.50
CA GLY A 64 -13.61 -17.42 -5.64
C GLY A 64 -12.24 -18.08 -5.80
N ASN A 65 -12.24 -19.28 -6.26
CA ASN A 65 -11.03 -20.06 -6.54
C ASN A 65 -11.20 -21.04 -7.70
N ALA A 66 -10.08 -21.37 -8.34
CA ALA A 66 -9.99 -22.38 -9.39
C ALA A 66 -8.91 -23.45 -9.08
N TRP A 67 -8.39 -23.46 -7.85
CA TRP A 67 -7.22 -24.26 -7.45
C TRP A 67 -7.45 -25.16 -6.22
N LEU A 68 -8.59 -25.02 -5.54
CA LEU A 68 -9.01 -25.96 -4.50
C LEU A 68 -9.64 -27.17 -5.20
N GLU A 69 -9.02 -28.33 -5.12
CA GLU A 69 -9.59 -29.58 -5.62
C GLU A 69 -10.95 -29.84 -4.95
N ASN A 70 -11.94 -30.18 -5.75
CA ASN A 70 -13.34 -30.42 -5.35
C ASN A 70 -14.10 -29.24 -4.74
N ASP A 71 -13.50 -28.08 -4.59
CA ASP A 71 -14.09 -26.88 -3.96
C ASP A 71 -13.98 -25.63 -4.86
N TYR A 72 -13.89 -25.78 -6.20
CA TYR A 72 -13.90 -24.57 -7.05
C TYR A 72 -15.25 -23.89 -7.00
N CYS A 73 -15.21 -22.58 -6.79
CA CYS A 73 -16.41 -21.80 -6.71
C CYS A 73 -16.25 -20.41 -7.29
N LYS A 74 -17.38 -19.89 -7.76
CA LYS A 74 -17.49 -18.47 -8.08
C LYS A 74 -17.39 -17.64 -6.81
N SER A 75 -16.84 -16.43 -6.94
CA SER A 75 -16.81 -15.47 -5.84
C SER A 75 -18.20 -15.20 -5.28
N ARG A 76 -18.38 -15.35 -3.98
CA ARG A 76 -19.59 -14.91 -3.26
C ARG A 76 -19.57 -13.39 -3.03
N LEU A 77 -18.37 -12.79 -2.91
CA LEU A 77 -18.18 -11.35 -2.90
C LEU A 77 -18.27 -10.82 -4.33
N ARG A 78 -19.12 -9.82 -4.55
CA ARG A 78 -19.31 -9.17 -5.85
C ARG A 78 -19.00 -7.69 -5.73
N LEU A 79 -18.23 -7.18 -6.70
CA LEU A 79 -17.90 -5.76 -6.81
C LEU A 79 -18.44 -5.21 -8.12
N ARG A 80 -19.01 -4.02 -8.05
CA ARG A 80 -19.45 -3.26 -9.22
C ARG A 80 -18.91 -1.84 -9.11
N LEU A 81 -18.36 -1.33 -10.20
CA LEU A 81 -18.08 0.09 -10.40
C LEU A 81 -19.12 0.66 -11.35
N GLU A 82 -19.50 1.91 -11.13
CA GLU A 82 -20.36 2.67 -12.00
C GLU A 82 -19.71 2.95 -13.36
N ARG A 83 -18.40 3.05 -13.42
CA ARG A 83 -17.63 3.39 -14.61
C ARG A 83 -16.47 2.43 -14.87
N TRP A 84 -16.08 2.32 -16.16
CA TRP A 84 -15.01 1.45 -16.65
C TRP A 84 -14.10 2.16 -17.66
N ASP A 85 -14.18 3.46 -17.76
CA ASP A 85 -13.39 4.29 -18.67
C ASP A 85 -11.94 4.41 -18.21
N THR A 86 -11.11 4.96 -19.09
CA THR A 86 -9.73 5.33 -18.79
C THR A 86 -9.68 6.57 -17.89
N GLY A 87 -8.60 6.69 -17.10
CA GLY A 87 -8.34 7.88 -16.31
C GLY A 87 -8.18 9.14 -17.16
N ARG A 88 -8.46 10.28 -16.57
CA ARG A 88 -8.46 11.59 -17.25
C ARG A 88 -7.09 12.26 -17.34
N LEU A 89 -6.11 11.79 -16.56
CA LEU A 89 -4.76 12.37 -16.56
C LEU A 89 -3.97 11.82 -17.77
N THR A 90 -3.94 12.58 -18.85
CA THR A 90 -3.23 12.21 -20.10
C THR A 90 -1.85 12.83 -20.22
N GLN A 91 -1.59 13.92 -19.46
CA GLN A 91 -0.29 14.58 -19.38
C GLN A 91 0.13 14.76 -17.93
N TRP A 92 1.40 14.53 -17.62
CA TRP A 92 1.90 14.73 -16.28
C TRP A 92 2.00 16.24 -15.99
N PRO A 93 1.40 16.74 -14.89
CA PRO A 93 1.40 18.16 -14.60
C PRO A 93 2.79 18.62 -14.13
N GLY A 94 3.39 19.55 -14.86
CA GLY A 94 4.61 20.26 -14.46
C GLY A 94 4.32 21.60 -13.76
N PRO A 95 5.35 22.29 -13.22
CA PRO A 95 6.66 21.79 -12.87
C PRO A 95 6.62 20.82 -11.67
N GLU A 96 7.63 19.96 -11.55
CA GLU A 96 7.75 18.99 -10.46
C GLU A 96 8.63 19.53 -9.33
N ALA A 97 8.16 19.40 -8.08
CA ALA A 97 8.98 19.65 -6.91
C ALA A 97 10.11 18.63 -6.82
N THR A 98 11.30 19.08 -6.47
CA THR A 98 12.49 18.23 -6.33
C THR A 98 12.86 17.98 -4.88
N VAL A 99 13.61 16.89 -4.65
CA VAL A 99 14.22 16.52 -3.38
C VAL A 99 15.68 16.14 -3.62
N HIS A 100 16.55 16.48 -2.67
CA HIS A 100 17.95 16.09 -2.75
C HIS A 100 18.13 14.60 -2.51
N HIS A 101 18.89 13.92 -3.39
CA HIS A 101 19.26 12.52 -3.25
C HIS A 101 20.79 12.40 -3.20
N PRO A 102 21.39 12.05 -2.06
CA PRO A 102 22.84 12.10 -1.88
C PRO A 102 23.62 11.07 -2.71
N GLU A 103 22.97 10.02 -3.20
CA GLU A 103 23.60 8.94 -3.98
C GLU A 103 23.39 9.09 -5.51
N VAL A 104 22.80 10.17 -5.98
CA VAL A 104 22.63 10.43 -7.42
C VAL A 104 23.72 11.40 -7.89
N GLY A 105 24.50 10.98 -8.92
CA GLY A 105 25.68 11.72 -9.34
C GLY A 105 26.85 11.60 -8.36
N HIS A 106 27.92 12.39 -8.57
CA HIS A 106 29.14 12.32 -7.75
C HIS A 106 29.01 13.01 -6.39
N HIS A 107 28.13 14.03 -6.29
CA HIS A 107 27.98 14.87 -5.08
C HIS A 107 26.53 14.97 -4.61
N GLY A 108 25.68 14.03 -5.02
CA GLY A 108 24.24 14.13 -4.86
C GLY A 108 23.60 15.03 -5.94
N ALA A 109 22.31 14.85 -6.17
CA ALA A 109 21.55 15.66 -7.11
C ALA A 109 20.10 15.82 -6.66
N ASN A 110 19.45 16.88 -7.14
CA ASN A 110 18.01 17.02 -6.99
C ASN A 110 17.29 16.11 -7.99
N VAL A 111 16.37 15.30 -7.49
CA VAL A 111 15.53 14.38 -8.28
C VAL A 111 14.07 14.81 -8.16
N GLY A 112 13.29 14.60 -9.21
CA GLY A 112 11.86 14.84 -9.17
C GLY A 112 11.20 13.96 -8.12
N SER A 113 10.46 14.55 -7.18
CA SER A 113 9.86 13.83 -6.04
C SER A 113 8.82 12.82 -6.47
N THR A 114 7.96 13.20 -7.42
CA THR A 114 6.91 12.33 -7.95
C THR A 114 7.51 11.24 -8.83
N LEU A 115 8.52 11.57 -9.64
CA LEU A 115 9.27 10.58 -10.43
C LEU A 115 9.96 9.55 -9.53
N TYR A 116 10.65 9.99 -8.47
CA TYR A 116 11.33 9.09 -7.54
C TYR A 116 10.39 8.07 -6.91
N LEU A 117 9.21 8.50 -6.46
CA LEU A 117 8.21 7.60 -5.89
C LEU A 117 7.46 6.78 -6.95
N GLY A 118 7.37 7.29 -8.20
CA GLY A 118 6.56 6.75 -9.28
C GLY A 118 7.33 6.11 -10.42
N TYR A 119 8.66 5.97 -10.32
CA TYR A 119 9.48 5.40 -11.39
C TYR A 119 8.98 4.04 -11.86
N GLY A 120 8.77 3.93 -13.15
CA GLY A 120 8.12 2.80 -13.83
C GLY A 120 6.84 3.25 -14.53
N PRO A 121 5.75 3.57 -13.83
CA PRO A 121 4.61 4.30 -14.41
C PRO A 121 4.95 5.71 -14.86
N LEU A 122 5.87 6.38 -14.18
CA LEU A 122 6.47 7.64 -14.58
C LEU A 122 7.88 7.41 -15.14
N ARG A 123 8.29 8.26 -16.07
CA ARG A 123 9.63 8.26 -16.68
C ARG A 123 10.11 9.69 -16.87
N PHE A 124 11.43 9.86 -16.94
CA PHE A 124 12.05 11.12 -17.33
C PHE A 124 12.30 11.10 -18.84
N GLN A 125 11.73 12.04 -19.56
CA GLN A 125 11.86 12.14 -21.01
C GLN A 125 11.75 13.61 -21.43
N GLY A 126 12.63 14.05 -22.34
CA GLY A 126 12.61 15.42 -22.82
C GLY A 126 12.83 16.49 -21.73
N GLY A 127 13.64 16.18 -20.71
CA GLY A 127 13.94 17.13 -19.63
C GLY A 127 12.87 17.20 -18.53
N HIS A 128 11.80 16.43 -18.58
CA HIS A 128 10.71 16.47 -17.60
C HIS A 128 10.10 15.10 -17.32
N THR A 129 9.32 15.02 -16.24
CA THR A 129 8.58 13.80 -15.89
C THR A 129 7.35 13.63 -16.78
N THR A 130 7.17 12.43 -17.32
CA THR A 130 6.06 12.06 -18.18
C THR A 130 5.41 10.76 -17.77
N LEU A 131 4.17 10.54 -18.19
CA LEU A 131 3.52 9.23 -18.10
C LEU A 131 4.20 8.24 -19.05
N LYS A 132 4.41 7.00 -18.61
CA LYS A 132 4.87 5.92 -19.48
C LYS A 132 3.73 5.39 -20.38
N ALA A 133 2.51 5.34 -19.84
CA ALA A 133 1.28 4.95 -20.53
C ALA A 133 0.48 6.20 -20.97
N ASN A 134 -0.57 6.00 -21.77
CA ASN A 134 -1.35 7.09 -22.36
C ASN A 134 -2.18 7.87 -21.35
N ALA A 135 -2.54 7.25 -20.20
CA ALA A 135 -3.33 7.90 -19.18
C ALA A 135 -3.06 7.34 -17.78
N ALA A 136 -3.34 8.15 -16.74
CA ALA A 136 -3.49 7.74 -15.35
C ALA A 136 -4.86 8.21 -14.83
N ILE A 137 -5.33 7.62 -13.74
CA ILE A 137 -6.49 8.16 -13.04
C ILE A 137 -6.03 9.39 -12.26
N GLN A 138 -6.72 10.50 -12.46
CA GLN A 138 -6.34 11.78 -11.87
C GLN A 138 -6.73 11.86 -10.39
N HIS A 139 -6.00 12.66 -9.62
CA HIS A 139 -6.44 13.08 -8.28
C HIS A 139 -7.83 13.70 -8.34
N GLY A 140 -8.71 13.33 -7.41
CA GLY A 140 -10.09 13.80 -7.34
C GLY A 140 -11.08 13.02 -8.20
N GLU A 141 -10.63 12.19 -9.16
CA GLU A 141 -11.57 11.31 -9.87
C GLU A 141 -12.23 10.33 -8.91
N SER A 142 -13.52 10.10 -9.13
CA SER A 142 -14.34 9.22 -8.29
C SER A 142 -15.29 8.35 -9.11
N ALA A 143 -15.77 7.28 -8.49
CA ALA A 143 -16.79 6.38 -9.01
C ALA A 143 -17.55 5.73 -7.86
N THR A 144 -18.81 5.38 -8.07
CA THR A 144 -19.59 4.58 -7.13
C THR A 144 -19.09 3.14 -7.14
N LEU A 145 -18.73 2.64 -5.97
CA LEU A 145 -18.33 1.24 -5.73
C LEU A 145 -19.43 0.55 -4.92
N SER A 146 -20.06 -0.48 -5.50
CA SER A 146 -20.99 -1.36 -4.78
C SER A 146 -20.26 -2.66 -4.41
N VAL A 147 -20.40 -3.09 -3.16
CA VAL A 147 -19.82 -4.31 -2.59
C VAL A 147 -20.96 -5.17 -2.06
N ALA A 148 -21.24 -6.31 -2.70
CA ALA A 148 -22.25 -7.26 -2.27
C ALA A 148 -21.60 -8.50 -1.68
N MET A 149 -22.08 -8.95 -0.51
CA MET A 149 -21.53 -10.08 0.25
C MET A 149 -22.63 -10.87 0.96
N PRO A 150 -22.39 -12.16 1.32
CA PRO A 150 -23.26 -12.88 2.25
C PRO A 150 -23.33 -12.16 3.60
N GLU A 151 -24.49 -12.20 4.25
CA GLU A 151 -24.72 -11.53 5.54
C GLU A 151 -23.73 -11.99 6.63
N ALA A 152 -23.46 -13.29 6.66
CA ALA A 152 -22.54 -13.89 7.62
C ALA A 152 -21.08 -13.42 7.45
N ASP A 153 -20.68 -13.04 6.23
CA ASP A 153 -19.33 -12.58 5.93
C ASP A 153 -19.18 -11.04 6.12
N ALA A 154 -20.31 -10.33 6.31
CA ALA A 154 -20.34 -8.88 6.33
C ALA A 154 -19.44 -8.24 7.40
N PRO A 155 -19.42 -8.67 8.68
CA PRO A 155 -18.59 -8.01 9.69
C PRO A 155 -17.11 -8.00 9.33
N LEU A 156 -16.59 -9.12 8.81
CA LEU A 156 -15.19 -9.24 8.43
C LEU A 156 -14.84 -8.44 7.17
N ILE A 157 -15.77 -8.39 6.20
CA ILE A 157 -15.60 -7.56 4.99
C ILE A 157 -15.68 -6.07 5.33
N GLU A 158 -16.56 -5.65 6.22
CA GLU A 158 -16.64 -4.25 6.67
C GLU A 158 -15.36 -3.81 7.38
N HIS A 159 -14.81 -4.67 8.25
CA HIS A 159 -13.50 -4.41 8.87
C HIS A 159 -12.38 -4.33 7.81
N ALA A 160 -12.38 -5.22 6.82
CA ALA A 160 -11.40 -5.18 5.73
C ALA A 160 -11.55 -3.91 4.86
N LEU A 161 -12.78 -3.46 4.58
CA LEU A 161 -13.06 -2.20 3.87
C LEU A 161 -12.59 -0.98 4.69
N TRP A 162 -12.80 -0.98 6.00
CA TRP A 162 -12.32 0.05 6.90
C TRP A 162 -10.78 0.14 6.86
N LEU A 163 -10.09 -0.99 6.96
CA LEU A 163 -8.63 -1.05 6.83
C LEU A 163 -8.17 -0.59 5.44
N MET A 164 -8.85 -1.03 4.40
CA MET A 164 -8.58 -0.65 3.01
C MET A 164 -8.73 0.87 2.82
N ASN A 165 -9.74 1.49 3.42
CA ASN A 165 -9.93 2.94 3.41
C ASN A 165 -8.78 3.66 4.11
N ARG A 166 -8.36 3.20 5.28
CA ARG A 166 -7.32 3.87 6.10
C ARG A 166 -5.91 3.68 5.55
N PHE A 167 -5.62 2.51 4.96
CA PHE A 167 -4.25 2.06 4.64
C PHE A 167 -4.08 1.55 3.21
N GLY A 168 -5.14 1.36 2.45
CA GLY A 168 -5.09 0.84 1.10
C GLY A 168 -4.70 1.90 0.07
N ALA A 169 -3.98 1.46 -0.96
CA ALA A 169 -3.72 2.23 -2.17
C ALA A 169 -3.73 1.28 -3.38
N LEU A 170 -4.15 1.74 -4.55
CA LEU A 170 -4.42 0.94 -5.74
C LEU A 170 -3.43 1.19 -6.86
N GLY A 171 -3.04 0.13 -7.55
CA GLY A 171 -2.26 0.23 -8.78
C GLY A 171 -0.75 0.21 -8.61
N GLY A 172 -0.04 0.63 -9.65
CA GLY A 172 1.41 0.69 -9.69
C GLY A 172 1.97 1.66 -8.64
N ARG A 173 3.07 1.26 -7.98
CA ARG A 173 3.73 2.06 -6.94
C ARG A 173 2.83 2.43 -5.74
N SER A 174 1.76 1.69 -5.50
CA SER A 174 0.83 1.93 -4.40
C SER A 174 1.48 1.94 -3.00
N ARG A 175 2.59 1.21 -2.81
CA ARG A 175 3.36 1.26 -1.55
C ARG A 175 4.13 2.56 -1.33
N ASN A 176 4.15 3.43 -2.34
CA ASN A 176 4.84 4.73 -2.29
C ASN A 176 3.86 5.91 -2.22
N GLY A 177 2.59 5.67 -1.87
CA GLY A 177 1.56 6.71 -1.78
C GLY A 177 0.78 6.97 -3.08
N TRP A 178 1.16 6.36 -4.21
CA TRP A 178 0.39 6.45 -5.45
C TRP A 178 -0.89 5.62 -5.37
N GLY A 179 -1.96 6.12 -6.01
CA GLY A 179 -3.27 5.47 -5.96
C GLY A 179 -3.89 5.41 -4.58
N SER A 180 -3.49 6.31 -3.69
CA SER A 180 -4.20 6.56 -2.44
C SER A 180 -5.62 6.98 -2.74
N PHE A 181 -6.59 6.44 -2.01
CA PHE A 181 -8.00 6.70 -2.22
C PHE A 181 -8.76 6.70 -0.90
N SER A 182 -9.94 7.27 -0.93
CA SER A 182 -10.92 7.26 0.14
C SER A 182 -12.21 6.58 -0.31
N LEU A 183 -12.80 5.81 0.57
CA LEU A 183 -14.16 5.32 0.45
C LEU A 183 -15.05 6.23 1.30
N LEU A 184 -15.90 7.00 0.67
CA LEU A 184 -16.81 7.93 1.34
C LEU A 184 -18.21 7.35 1.31
N PRO A 185 -19.01 7.45 2.40
CA PRO A 185 -20.42 7.09 2.35
C PRO A 185 -21.13 7.88 1.23
N LEU A 186 -22.10 7.27 0.58
CA LEU A 186 -22.91 8.00 -0.40
C LEU A 186 -23.68 9.13 0.29
N PRO A 187 -23.92 10.28 -0.40
CA PRO A 187 -24.77 11.35 0.07
C PRO A 187 -26.18 10.87 0.45
N ALA A 188 -26.84 11.62 1.34
CA ALA A 188 -28.22 11.32 1.71
C ALA A 188 -29.14 11.47 0.49
N GLY A 189 -29.93 10.44 0.20
CA GLY A 189 -30.85 10.40 -0.94
C GLY A 189 -30.36 9.66 -2.18
N GLU A 190 -29.06 9.39 -2.33
CA GLU A 190 -28.51 8.68 -3.48
C GLU A 190 -28.44 7.16 -3.28
N ALA A 191 -28.56 6.67 -2.03
CA ALA A 191 -28.58 5.23 -1.76
C ALA A 191 -29.98 4.67 -2.06
N SER A 192 -30.02 3.54 -2.79
CA SER A 192 -31.24 2.77 -2.98
C SER A 192 -31.81 2.30 -1.62
N PRO A 193 -33.16 2.24 -1.42
CA PRO A 193 -33.76 1.78 -0.16
C PRO A 193 -33.29 0.39 0.30
N GLU A 194 -32.90 -0.47 -0.64
CA GLU A 194 -32.42 -1.83 -0.38
C GLU A 194 -30.92 -1.92 -0.04
N ARG A 195 -30.20 -0.77 -0.04
CA ARG A 195 -28.75 -0.69 0.13
C ARG A 195 -28.42 0.13 1.34
N SER A 196 -27.67 -0.46 2.27
CA SER A 196 -27.17 0.30 3.42
C SER A 196 -26.07 1.24 2.99
N ARG A 197 -26.13 2.50 3.46
CA ARG A 197 -25.00 3.41 3.35
C ARG A 197 -23.81 2.76 4.03
N GLY A 198 -22.65 2.70 3.33
CA GLY A 198 -21.41 2.26 3.93
C GLY A 198 -21.05 3.21 5.08
N GLY A 199 -21.47 2.86 6.29
CA GLY A 199 -21.01 3.51 7.52
C GLY A 199 -19.75 2.80 8.01
N TRP A 200 -18.82 3.55 8.61
CA TRP A 200 -17.67 2.96 9.26
C TRP A 200 -18.08 2.63 10.70
N GLY A 201 -18.25 1.35 11.02
CA GLY A 201 -18.18 0.90 12.41
C GLY A 201 -16.80 1.26 12.99
N GLU A 202 -16.69 1.38 14.31
CA GLU A 202 -15.40 1.55 14.98
C GLU A 202 -14.54 0.30 14.73
N GLY A 203 -13.72 0.37 13.67
CA GLY A 203 -12.79 -0.70 13.32
C GLY A 203 -11.59 -0.66 14.27
N LYS A 204 -11.29 -1.77 14.92
CA LYS A 204 -10.08 -1.92 15.73
C LYS A 204 -8.86 -2.13 14.84
N LEU A 205 -7.73 -1.45 15.16
CA LEU A 205 -6.47 -1.69 14.47
C LEU A 205 -5.97 -3.12 14.75
N PRO A 206 -5.59 -3.89 13.73
CA PRO A 206 -5.05 -5.25 13.86
C PRO A 206 -3.57 -5.20 14.28
N LEU A 207 -3.31 -4.74 15.50
CA LEU A 207 -1.96 -4.51 16.01
C LEU A 207 -1.33 -5.80 16.53
N ARG A 208 -0.05 -6.00 16.19
CA ARG A 208 0.78 -7.07 16.70
C ARG A 208 2.22 -6.59 16.88
N PHE A 209 2.92 -7.13 17.90
CA PHE A 209 4.35 -6.87 18.06
C PHE A 209 5.09 -7.27 16.77
N TRP A 210 5.82 -6.32 16.21
CA TRP A 210 6.32 -6.44 14.85
C TRP A 210 7.32 -7.59 14.66
N GLU A 211 8.11 -7.92 15.70
CA GLU A 211 9.05 -9.03 15.63
C GLU A 211 8.33 -10.39 15.63
N ASP A 212 7.20 -10.52 16.31
CA ASP A 212 6.38 -11.73 16.25
C ASP A 212 5.84 -12.01 14.86
N CYS A 213 5.62 -10.96 14.07
CA CYS A 213 5.19 -11.09 12.68
C CYS A 213 6.27 -11.70 11.79
N LEU A 214 7.55 -11.52 12.11
CA LEU A 214 8.68 -12.08 11.38
C LEU A 214 8.96 -13.56 11.70
N GLN A 215 8.49 -14.06 12.83
CA GLN A 215 8.73 -15.44 13.28
C GLN A 215 7.82 -16.48 12.63
N ARG A 216 6.83 -16.03 11.84
CA ARG A 216 5.88 -16.93 11.18
C ARG A 216 6.30 -17.24 9.77
N ASP A 217 6.04 -18.44 9.31
CA ASP A 217 6.22 -18.88 7.92
C ASP A 217 5.21 -18.25 6.95
N TRP A 218 4.91 -16.96 7.18
CA TRP A 218 3.97 -16.20 6.39
C TRP A 218 4.69 -15.04 5.71
N ASP A 219 4.82 -15.13 4.42
CA ASP A 219 5.43 -14.12 3.57
C ASP A 219 4.43 -13.04 3.08
N TRP A 220 3.34 -12.85 3.80
CA TRP A 220 2.29 -11.90 3.49
C TRP A 220 1.84 -11.07 4.71
N PRO A 221 1.35 -9.83 4.49
CA PRO A 221 0.84 -8.97 5.55
C PRO A 221 -0.34 -9.59 6.28
N HIS A 222 -0.29 -9.61 7.62
CA HIS A 222 -1.35 -10.14 8.47
C HIS A 222 -1.60 -9.31 9.73
N ALA A 223 -0.84 -8.23 9.93
CA ALA A 223 -0.99 -7.28 11.02
C ALA A 223 -0.41 -5.91 10.64
N ILE A 224 -0.79 -4.89 11.37
CA ILE A 224 -0.05 -3.64 11.48
C ILE A 224 0.90 -3.78 12.66
N GLY A 225 2.16 -3.38 12.49
CA GLY A 225 3.17 -3.49 13.54
C GLY A 225 2.89 -2.56 14.71
N GLN A 226 3.21 -3.03 15.92
CA GLN A 226 3.38 -2.19 17.12
C GLN A 226 4.75 -2.48 17.75
N ASP A 227 5.28 -1.51 18.49
CA ASP A 227 6.54 -1.68 19.23
C ASP A 227 6.34 -2.37 20.61
N ALA A 228 7.42 -2.53 21.37
CA ALA A 228 7.38 -3.15 22.69
C ALA A 228 6.55 -2.34 23.71
N GLN A 229 6.36 -1.05 23.50
CA GLN A 229 5.49 -0.17 24.29
C GLN A 229 4.04 -0.19 23.80
N LYS A 230 3.69 -1.10 22.91
CA LYS A 230 2.36 -1.23 22.26
C LYS A 230 1.95 -0.03 21.40
N ARG A 231 2.87 0.88 21.07
CA ARG A 231 2.57 2.01 20.19
C ARG A 231 2.50 1.54 18.73
N PRO A 232 1.46 1.88 17.97
CA PRO A 232 1.36 1.52 16.57
C PRO A 232 2.54 2.02 15.75
N LEU A 233 3.07 1.22 14.83
CA LEU A 233 4.07 1.63 13.86
C LEU A 233 3.41 2.36 12.69
N ILE A 234 2.77 3.48 13.03
CA ILE A 234 2.06 4.37 12.12
C ILE A 234 2.49 5.80 12.41
N TRP A 235 3.00 6.48 11.39
CA TRP A 235 3.46 7.87 11.47
C TRP A 235 2.67 8.74 10.50
N GLN A 236 2.48 9.99 10.85
CA GLN A 236 1.74 10.96 10.07
C GLN A 236 2.56 12.25 9.91
N THR A 237 2.53 12.82 8.72
CA THR A 237 3.09 14.16 8.45
C THR A 237 2.15 15.24 8.98
N ALA A 238 2.64 16.48 9.04
CA ALA A 238 1.75 17.66 9.10
C ALA A 238 0.75 17.63 7.92
N ALA A 239 -0.42 18.23 8.14
CA ALA A 239 -1.46 18.34 7.13
C ALA A 239 -1.11 19.39 6.06
N HIS A 240 -1.58 19.16 4.83
CA HIS A 240 -1.42 20.08 3.71
C HIS A 240 -2.60 19.99 2.74
N SER A 241 -2.91 21.07 2.04
CA SER A 241 -4.00 21.10 1.04
C SER A 241 -3.61 20.43 -0.30
N ASP A 242 -2.33 20.36 -0.63
CA ASP A 242 -1.84 19.80 -1.89
C ASP A 242 -1.13 18.46 -1.68
N TRP A 243 -1.64 17.41 -2.35
CA TRP A 243 -1.03 16.09 -2.35
C TRP A 243 0.41 16.06 -2.90
N LYS A 244 0.77 16.98 -3.79
CA LYS A 244 2.13 17.04 -4.38
C LYS A 244 3.17 17.38 -3.31
N ILE A 245 2.85 18.29 -2.39
CA ILE A 245 3.74 18.64 -1.26
C ILE A 245 3.90 17.45 -0.32
N LEU A 246 2.83 16.73 -0.05
CA LEU A 246 2.91 15.49 0.75
C LEU A 246 3.76 14.43 0.04
N MET A 247 3.60 14.24 -1.26
CA MET A 247 4.44 13.30 -2.02
C MET A 247 5.91 13.74 -2.03
N GLN A 248 6.20 15.05 -2.10
CA GLN A 248 7.56 15.57 -1.93
C GLN A 248 8.12 15.23 -0.55
N ARG A 249 7.33 15.43 0.50
CA ARG A 249 7.72 15.09 1.88
C ARG A 249 7.98 13.58 2.03
N LEU A 250 7.08 12.74 1.53
CA LEU A 250 7.23 11.29 1.55
C LEU A 250 8.46 10.82 0.73
N ALA A 251 8.78 11.50 -0.37
CA ALA A 251 9.99 11.22 -1.14
C ALA A 251 11.25 11.53 -0.34
N ALA A 252 11.31 12.69 0.33
CA ALA A 252 12.43 13.08 1.19
C ALA A 252 12.64 12.06 2.32
N ILE A 253 11.58 11.66 3.02
CA ILE A 253 11.62 10.65 4.08
C ILE A 253 12.13 9.32 3.53
N LYS A 254 11.63 8.89 2.37
CA LYS A 254 12.05 7.62 1.77
C LYS A 254 13.50 7.63 1.32
N ILE A 255 14.00 8.75 0.77
CA ILE A 255 15.40 8.92 0.41
C ILE A 255 16.25 8.84 1.69
N GLY A 256 15.96 9.68 2.70
CA GLY A 256 16.69 9.69 3.95
C GLY A 256 16.75 8.33 4.63
N LEU A 257 15.60 7.62 4.68
CA LEU A 257 15.52 6.26 5.18
C LEU A 257 16.44 5.31 4.43
N ARG A 258 16.41 5.32 3.11
CA ARG A 258 17.17 4.35 2.29
C ARG A 258 18.67 4.63 2.33
N THR A 259 19.07 5.88 2.32
CA THR A 259 20.49 6.30 2.31
C THR A 259 21.18 6.13 3.66
N ARG A 260 20.44 5.85 4.75
CA ARG A 260 21.00 5.36 6.03
C ARG A 260 21.64 3.97 5.92
N PHE A 261 21.26 3.19 4.88
CA PHE A 261 21.79 1.85 4.62
C PHE A 261 22.67 1.89 3.36
N GLN A 262 23.95 2.14 3.56
CA GLN A 262 24.93 2.17 2.48
C GLN A 262 25.24 0.76 1.97
N PHE A 263 25.82 0.66 0.79
CA PHE A 263 26.32 -0.57 0.20
C PHE A 263 27.85 -0.63 0.33
N PRO A 264 28.40 -1.28 1.36
CA PRO A 264 29.85 -1.37 1.54
C PRO A 264 30.52 -2.27 0.50
N ALA A 265 29.79 -3.24 -0.07
CA ALA A 265 30.33 -4.14 -1.10
C ALA A 265 29.87 -3.74 -2.50
N ALA A 266 30.79 -3.84 -3.47
CA ALA A 266 30.48 -3.59 -4.87
C ALA A 266 29.51 -4.63 -5.43
N PRO A 267 28.61 -4.24 -6.35
CA PRO A 267 27.72 -5.15 -7.05
C PRO A 267 28.44 -5.89 -8.21
N PRO A 268 28.01 -7.12 -8.59
CA PRO A 268 27.09 -7.95 -7.83
C PRO A 268 27.75 -8.52 -6.57
N GLY A 269 27.01 -8.63 -5.47
CA GLY A 269 27.61 -8.95 -4.17
C GLY A 269 26.69 -9.77 -3.24
N PRO A 270 27.10 -9.92 -1.96
CA PRO A 270 26.29 -10.58 -0.95
C PRO A 270 25.03 -9.75 -0.61
N VAL A 271 24.11 -10.37 0.13
CA VAL A 271 22.97 -9.66 0.71
C VAL A 271 23.48 -8.65 1.73
N GLN A 272 22.96 -7.42 1.65
CA GLN A 272 23.30 -6.31 2.54
C GLN A 272 22.02 -5.71 3.15
N ASP A 273 22.14 -4.95 4.22
CA ASP A 273 21.02 -4.42 5.03
C ASP A 273 19.91 -3.78 4.19
N ARG A 274 20.29 -2.95 3.23
CA ARG A 274 19.33 -2.21 2.39
C ARG A 274 18.47 -3.12 1.51
N HIS A 275 18.93 -4.32 1.17
CA HIS A 275 18.17 -5.29 0.40
C HIS A 275 16.94 -5.79 1.17
N TRP A 276 16.99 -5.81 2.51
CA TRP A 276 15.85 -6.21 3.35
C TRP A 276 14.73 -5.17 3.41
N LEU A 277 14.98 -3.94 2.93
CA LEU A 277 13.92 -2.95 2.77
C LEU A 277 13.07 -3.22 1.52
N SER A 278 13.70 -3.61 0.43
CA SER A 278 13.05 -4.00 -0.83
C SER A 278 14.09 -4.47 -1.86
N TYR A 279 13.69 -5.36 -2.76
CA TYR A 279 14.51 -5.82 -3.88
C TYR A 279 13.69 -5.87 -5.18
N PRO A 280 14.24 -5.55 -6.36
CA PRO A 280 15.64 -5.17 -6.61
C PRO A 280 16.00 -3.74 -6.19
N VAL A 281 17.28 -3.51 -5.98
CA VAL A 281 17.89 -2.19 -5.85
C VAL A 281 18.72 -1.93 -7.10
N THR A 282 18.53 -0.77 -7.73
CA THR A 282 19.24 -0.38 -8.96
C THR A 282 20.76 -0.47 -8.74
N ASN A 283 21.46 -1.11 -9.67
CA ASN A 283 22.90 -1.33 -9.65
C ASN A 283 23.46 -2.13 -8.46
N HIS A 284 22.59 -2.73 -7.61
CA HIS A 284 23.02 -3.51 -6.45
C HIS A 284 22.35 -4.89 -6.48
N ARG A 285 22.81 -5.72 -7.43
CA ARG A 285 22.32 -7.10 -7.57
C ARG A 285 22.93 -8.00 -6.51
N VAL A 286 22.10 -8.91 -5.97
CA VAL A 286 22.51 -9.96 -5.04
C VAL A 286 22.80 -11.24 -5.82
N ASN A 287 23.99 -11.84 -5.64
CA ASN A 287 24.40 -13.04 -6.36
C ASN A 287 23.51 -14.26 -6.07
N ALA A 288 23.10 -14.43 -4.81
CA ALA A 288 22.30 -15.56 -4.37
C ALA A 288 20.82 -15.49 -4.80
N TRP A 289 20.35 -14.33 -5.31
CA TRP A 289 18.94 -14.15 -5.66
C TRP A 289 18.73 -14.15 -7.17
N SER A 290 17.65 -14.76 -7.63
CA SER A 290 17.34 -14.81 -9.06
C SER A 290 17.14 -13.41 -9.65
N ASN A 291 17.39 -13.26 -10.96
CA ASN A 291 17.16 -11.98 -11.66
C ASN A 291 15.72 -11.47 -11.57
N ASN A 292 14.78 -12.38 -11.43
CA ASN A 292 13.35 -12.08 -11.31
C ASN A 292 12.88 -11.97 -9.86
N ALA A 293 13.79 -12.12 -8.88
CA ALA A 293 13.43 -12.01 -7.48
C ALA A 293 12.83 -10.63 -7.17
N ARG A 294 11.77 -10.62 -6.36
CA ARG A 294 11.09 -9.39 -5.93
C ARG A 294 10.77 -9.49 -4.45
N LEU A 295 11.39 -8.63 -3.64
CA LEU A 295 11.09 -8.47 -2.23
C LEU A 295 10.37 -7.11 -2.06
N PRO A 296 9.06 -7.12 -1.84
CA PRO A 296 8.31 -5.90 -1.68
C PRO A 296 8.59 -5.24 -0.33
N ASN A 297 8.65 -3.90 -0.30
CA ASN A 297 8.77 -3.15 0.94
C ASN A 297 7.54 -3.39 1.84
N THR A 298 7.76 -3.68 3.11
CA THR A 298 6.71 -3.84 4.14
C THR A 298 6.34 -2.51 4.79
N LEU A 299 7.18 -1.48 4.68
CA LEU A 299 6.81 -0.09 5.00
C LEU A 299 6.01 0.49 3.84
N ARG A 300 4.84 1.03 4.12
CA ARG A 300 3.91 1.56 3.11
C ARG A 300 3.60 3.01 3.36
N PHE A 301 3.35 3.74 2.27
CA PHE A 301 2.96 5.14 2.30
C PHE A 301 1.55 5.30 1.74
N LYS A 302 0.80 6.20 2.31
CA LYS A 302 -0.52 6.60 1.84
C LYS A 302 -0.72 8.11 2.04
N VAL A 303 -1.46 8.75 1.15
CA VAL A 303 -2.02 10.08 1.37
C VAL A 303 -3.49 9.90 1.76
N ARG A 304 -3.94 10.57 2.79
CA ARG A 304 -5.30 10.43 3.34
C ARG A 304 -5.90 11.79 3.71
N PRO A 305 -7.18 12.05 3.41
CA PRO A 305 -7.85 13.24 3.88
C PRO A 305 -8.06 13.20 5.40
N THR A 306 -8.04 14.38 5.99
CA THR A 306 -8.44 14.67 7.37
C THR A 306 -9.90 15.13 7.39
N GLN A 307 -10.46 15.34 8.58
CA GLN A 307 -11.85 15.77 8.73
C GLN A 307 -12.12 17.19 8.17
N ASP A 308 -11.13 18.06 8.22
CA ASP A 308 -11.19 19.43 7.70
C ASP A 308 -10.93 19.54 6.19
N GLY A 309 -10.76 18.40 5.50
CA GLY A 309 -10.55 18.34 4.06
C GLY A 309 -9.10 18.55 3.61
N THR A 310 -8.18 18.81 4.51
CA THR A 310 -6.73 18.75 4.21
C THR A 310 -6.27 17.31 4.04
N LEU A 311 -5.02 17.11 3.63
CA LEU A 311 -4.43 15.79 3.41
C LEU A 311 -3.24 15.59 4.35
N VAL A 312 -2.99 14.34 4.72
CA VAL A 312 -1.80 13.93 5.48
C VAL A 312 -1.11 12.76 4.79
N GLY A 313 0.22 12.74 4.86
CA GLY A 313 1.01 11.57 4.49
C GLY A 313 1.04 10.59 5.67
N VAL A 314 0.66 9.35 5.44
CA VAL A 314 0.69 8.28 6.44
C VAL A 314 1.76 7.26 6.04
N ILE A 315 2.63 6.91 6.96
CA ILE A 315 3.65 5.88 6.83
C ILE A 315 3.32 4.79 7.84
N PHE A 316 3.26 3.55 7.41
CA PHE A 316 2.91 2.46 8.31
C PHE A 316 3.64 1.17 7.96
N HIS A 317 3.95 0.36 8.97
CA HIS A 317 4.64 -0.91 8.81
C HIS A 317 3.66 -2.08 8.91
N VAL A 318 3.68 -2.97 7.91
CA VAL A 318 2.95 -4.23 7.88
C VAL A 318 3.95 -5.40 7.84
N PRO A 319 4.57 -5.70 8.99
CA PRO A 319 5.67 -6.64 9.08
C PRO A 319 5.24 -8.06 8.73
N HIS A 320 6.09 -8.77 8.01
CA HIS A 320 6.00 -10.21 7.76
C HIS A 320 7.37 -10.74 7.34
N SER A 321 7.57 -12.05 7.47
CA SER A 321 8.80 -12.69 7.02
C SER A 321 8.96 -12.54 5.51
N PRO A 322 10.17 -12.29 5.00
CA PRO A 322 10.46 -12.45 3.58
C PRO A 322 10.21 -13.90 3.12
N PRO A 323 9.86 -14.10 1.83
CA PRO A 323 9.71 -15.45 1.28
C PRO A 323 10.96 -16.32 1.51
N PRO A 324 10.82 -17.63 1.75
CA PRO A 324 11.94 -18.55 2.06
C PRO A 324 13.06 -18.56 1.01
N GLN A 325 12.72 -18.29 -0.25
CA GLN A 325 13.70 -18.20 -1.36
C GLN A 325 14.76 -17.11 -1.18
N PHE A 326 14.52 -16.13 -0.31
CA PHE A 326 15.48 -15.08 0.05
C PHE A 326 16.41 -15.50 1.18
N GLN A 327 16.21 -16.68 1.79
CA GLN A 327 16.97 -17.17 2.94
C GLN A 327 17.11 -16.10 4.04
N PRO A 328 15.98 -15.65 4.62
CA PRO A 328 15.96 -14.49 5.50
C PRO A 328 16.77 -14.71 6.77
N ASN A 329 17.71 -13.81 7.05
CA ASN A 329 18.37 -13.71 8.34
C ASN A 329 17.54 -12.81 9.26
N LEU A 330 16.76 -13.41 10.15
CA LEU A 330 15.83 -12.68 11.01
C LEU A 330 16.53 -11.72 11.97
N GLN A 331 17.76 -12.02 12.43
CA GLN A 331 18.52 -11.13 13.28
C GLN A 331 18.88 -9.84 12.54
N THR A 332 19.44 -9.96 11.34
CA THR A 332 19.75 -8.80 10.48
C THR A 332 18.49 -8.02 10.14
N ILE A 333 17.40 -8.70 9.78
CA ILE A 333 16.13 -8.07 9.44
C ILE A 333 15.59 -7.26 10.62
N ARG A 334 15.64 -7.77 11.85
CA ARG A 334 15.25 -7.04 13.06
C ARG A 334 16.10 -5.79 13.25
N GLN A 335 17.40 -5.88 13.12
CA GLN A 335 18.30 -4.72 13.23
C GLN A 335 17.98 -3.65 12.19
N VAL A 336 17.74 -4.06 10.94
CA VAL A 336 17.36 -3.15 9.85
C VAL A 336 16.05 -2.44 10.18
N TRP A 337 15.01 -3.16 10.57
CA TRP A 337 13.72 -2.55 10.86
C TRP A 337 13.71 -1.70 12.14
N SER A 338 14.45 -2.08 13.17
CA SER A 338 14.65 -1.22 14.35
C SER A 338 15.29 0.12 13.98
N ARG A 339 16.29 0.13 13.09
CA ARG A 339 16.90 1.36 12.58
C ARG A 339 15.92 2.20 11.74
N VAL A 340 15.03 1.53 10.98
CA VAL A 340 13.96 2.21 10.21
C VAL A 340 12.98 2.90 11.15
N HIS A 341 12.50 2.20 12.18
CA HIS A 341 11.56 2.76 13.15
C HIS A 341 12.21 3.92 13.92
N GLY A 342 13.46 3.75 14.38
CA GLY A 342 14.22 4.83 15.03
C GLY A 342 14.38 6.06 14.14
N PHE A 343 14.68 5.88 12.85
CA PHE A 343 14.74 7.00 11.90
C PHE A 343 13.40 7.75 11.78
N LEU A 344 12.29 7.03 11.72
CA LEU A 344 10.96 7.65 11.61
C LEU A 344 10.53 8.36 12.91
N ASP A 345 11.07 7.96 14.05
CA ASP A 345 10.84 8.60 15.36
C ASP A 345 11.78 9.80 15.62
N GLU A 346 12.79 10.03 14.78
CA GLU A 346 13.68 11.19 14.94
C GLU A 346 12.89 12.50 14.79
N PRO A 347 13.04 13.48 15.71
CA PRO A 347 12.35 14.78 15.61
C PRO A 347 12.60 15.50 14.28
N ALA A 348 13.77 15.30 13.66
CA ALA A 348 14.11 15.84 12.35
C ALA A 348 13.16 15.37 11.23
N GLN A 349 12.48 14.24 11.41
CA GLN A 349 11.49 13.77 10.45
C GLN A 349 10.14 14.47 10.58
N GLN A 350 9.89 15.25 11.62
CA GLN A 350 8.64 15.98 11.83
C GLN A 350 7.40 15.09 11.60
N LEU A 351 7.46 13.87 12.09
CA LEU A 351 6.40 12.89 12.04
C LEU A 351 5.78 12.72 13.43
N THR A 352 4.47 12.57 13.47
CA THR A 352 3.75 12.24 14.70
C THR A 352 3.30 10.78 14.64
N ARG A 353 3.59 9.99 15.65
CA ARG A 353 2.97 8.68 15.81
C ARG A 353 1.48 8.83 16.07
N ILE A 354 0.67 8.07 15.35
CA ILE A 354 -0.78 8.04 15.56
C ILE A 354 -1.04 7.12 16.76
N PRO A 355 -1.83 7.54 17.76
CA PRO A 355 -2.30 6.67 18.83
C PRO A 355 -3.26 5.59 18.28
N GLU A 356 -3.62 4.61 19.12
CA GLU A 356 -4.62 3.58 18.81
C GLU A 356 -5.97 4.16 18.43
#